data_3db717d347ce62e5c08b45111c514abd
#
_entry.id   3db717d347ce62e5c08b45111c514abd
#
_cell.length_a   1.000
_cell.length_b   1.000
_cell.length_c   1.000
_cell.angle_alpha   90.00
_cell.angle_beta   90.00
_cell.angle_gamma   90.00
#
_symmetry.space_group_name_H-M   'P 1'
#
loop_
_entity.id
_entity.type
_entity.pdbx_description
1 polymer ?
#
loop_
_entity_poly.entity_id
_entity_poly.type
_entity_poly.pdbx_seq_one_letter_code
_entity_poly.pdbx_strand_id
1 'polypeptide(L)'
;MKTRKLGTREVSAIGIGCMNVSWIWSNGAALDPVRRVEEAIPAIHAGLDAGITFLDTADIYAPTWDAMGHNEEFVAEALRTWSGSKEQKDRVVIATKGGITRSEGEVWGRNGSLDYLLAATESSMKALGVDKIDLWQHHRL
;
A
#
# COMPACT_ATOMS: atom_id res chain seq x y z
N MET A 1 6.77 12.43 -17.12
CA MET A 1 7.71 11.43 -16.55
C MET A 1 7.93 10.31 -17.56
N LYS A 2 9.12 9.64 -17.58
CA LYS A 2 9.33 8.43 -18.39
C LYS A 2 8.46 7.30 -17.88
N THR A 3 8.00 6.42 -18.76
CA THR A 3 7.17 5.27 -18.43
C THR A 3 7.88 3.94 -18.72
N ARG A 4 7.36 2.86 -18.17
CA ARG A 4 7.79 1.49 -18.35
C ARG A 4 6.58 0.57 -18.43
N LYS A 5 6.73 -0.55 -19.13
CA LYS A 5 5.72 -1.61 -19.10
C LYS A 5 5.90 -2.51 -17.89
N LEU A 6 4.80 -2.76 -17.20
CA LEU A 6 4.67 -3.74 -16.14
C LEU A 6 3.55 -4.72 -16.55
N GLY A 7 3.92 -5.84 -17.15
CA GLY A 7 2.97 -6.69 -17.84
C GLY A 7 2.26 -5.94 -18.97
N THR A 8 0.94 -5.88 -18.89
CA THR A 8 0.07 -5.14 -19.84
C THR A 8 -0.15 -3.69 -19.47
N ARG A 9 0.27 -3.26 -18.25
CA ARG A 9 0.09 -1.90 -17.75
C ARG A 9 1.30 -1.02 -18.12
N GLU A 10 1.06 0.24 -18.33
CA GLU A 10 2.10 1.25 -18.45
C GLU A 10 2.14 2.07 -17.17
N VAL A 11 3.31 2.13 -16.53
CA VAL A 11 3.52 2.82 -15.26
C VAL A 11 4.67 3.81 -15.36
N SER A 12 4.73 4.78 -14.45
CA SER A 12 5.89 5.66 -14.31
C SER A 12 7.16 4.84 -14.01
N ALA A 13 8.29 5.30 -14.52
CA ALA A 13 9.58 4.62 -14.32
C ALA A 13 10.06 4.63 -12.86
N ILE A 14 9.45 5.49 -12.03
CA ILE A 14 9.67 5.59 -10.58
C ILE A 14 8.31 5.40 -9.91
N GLY A 15 8.27 4.60 -8.84
CA GLY A 15 7.09 4.41 -7.98
C GLY A 15 7.32 4.97 -6.58
N ILE A 16 6.26 5.04 -5.80
CA ILE A 16 6.30 5.37 -4.37
C ILE A 16 6.19 4.08 -3.57
N GLY A 17 7.21 3.77 -2.76
CA GLY A 17 7.11 2.77 -1.70
C GLY A 17 6.39 3.37 -0.49
N CYS A 18 5.20 2.84 -0.19
CA CYS A 18 4.32 3.43 0.82
C CYS A 18 4.59 2.93 2.25
N MET A 19 5.49 1.98 2.47
CA MET A 19 5.73 1.41 3.79
C MET A 19 5.91 2.47 4.88
N ASN A 20 6.72 3.48 4.63
CA ASN A 20 7.06 4.50 5.62
C ASN A 20 6.15 5.74 5.60
N VAL A 21 5.07 5.73 4.81
CA VAL A 21 4.18 6.90 4.75
C VAL A 21 3.10 6.89 5.83
N SER A 22 2.71 5.74 6.35
CA SER A 22 1.68 5.63 7.39
C SER A 22 2.21 5.20 8.76
N TRP A 23 3.42 4.67 8.83
CA TRP A 23 4.11 4.35 10.08
C TRP A 23 5.62 4.30 9.86
N ILE A 24 6.40 4.66 10.87
CA ILE A 24 7.86 4.47 10.89
C ILE A 24 8.25 3.83 12.21
N TRP A 25 9.14 2.86 12.12
CA TRP A 25 9.92 2.39 13.24
C TRP A 25 11.07 3.35 13.50
N SER A 26 11.10 3.93 14.68
CA SER A 26 12.28 4.64 15.19
C SER A 26 12.62 4.06 16.55
N ASN A 27 13.84 3.54 16.69
CA ASN A 27 14.36 2.96 17.93
C ASN A 27 13.47 1.86 18.54
N GLY A 28 12.80 1.06 17.71
CA GLY A 28 11.95 -0.04 18.17
C GLY A 28 10.54 0.35 18.60
N ALA A 29 10.14 1.59 18.44
CA ALA A 29 8.78 2.06 18.69
C ALA A 29 8.15 2.64 17.44
N ALA A 30 6.85 2.41 17.25
CA ALA A 30 6.08 3.09 16.21
C ALA A 30 6.00 4.59 16.53
N LEU A 31 6.31 5.44 15.54
CA LEU A 31 6.05 6.88 15.67
C LEU A 31 4.55 7.14 15.59
N ASP A 32 4.10 8.18 16.29
CA ASP A 32 2.69 8.60 16.37
C ASP A 32 2.03 8.59 14.98
N PRO A 33 1.04 7.72 14.72
CA PRO A 33 0.39 7.61 13.42
C PRO A 33 -0.34 8.89 13.01
N VAL A 34 -0.83 9.70 13.95
CA VAL A 34 -1.61 10.91 13.66
C VAL A 34 -0.77 11.98 12.97
N ARG A 35 0.47 12.15 13.39
CA ARG A 35 1.40 13.12 12.79
C ARG A 35 1.73 12.82 11.33
N ARG A 36 1.63 11.56 10.93
CA ARG A 36 2.04 11.12 9.60
C ARG A 36 0.94 11.15 8.56
N VAL A 37 -0.31 11.02 8.97
CA VAL A 37 -1.46 11.17 8.05
C VAL A 37 -1.43 12.57 7.44
N GLU A 38 -1.16 13.62 8.24
CA GLU A 38 -1.12 15.01 7.78
C GLU A 38 0.06 15.32 6.85
N GLU A 39 1.20 14.62 7.02
CA GLU A 39 2.39 14.84 6.21
C GLU A 39 2.46 13.92 4.99
N ALA A 40 2.00 12.70 5.11
CA ALA A 40 2.22 11.67 4.10
C ALA A 40 1.20 11.70 2.97
N ILE A 41 -0.06 12.05 3.20
CA ILE A 41 -1.03 12.25 2.11
C ILE A 41 -0.55 13.36 1.15
N PRO A 42 -0.14 14.54 1.61
CA PRO A 42 0.45 15.55 0.71
C PRO A 42 1.69 15.05 -0.06
N ALA A 43 2.53 14.21 0.55
CA ALA A 43 3.69 13.64 -0.14
C ALA A 43 3.30 12.69 -1.27
N ILE A 44 2.28 11.84 -1.06
CA ILE A 44 1.73 11.00 -2.12
C ILE A 44 1.11 11.87 -3.22
N HIS A 45 0.32 12.89 -2.87
CA HIS A 45 -0.27 13.82 -3.83
C HIS A 45 0.81 14.51 -4.68
N ALA A 46 1.87 15.02 -4.07
CA ALA A 46 2.98 15.64 -4.77
C ALA A 46 3.66 14.67 -5.77
N GLY A 47 3.80 13.40 -5.40
CA GLY A 47 4.30 12.36 -6.30
C GLY A 47 3.36 12.10 -7.47
N LEU A 48 2.05 12.01 -7.23
CA LEU A 48 1.03 11.84 -8.27
C LEU A 48 0.99 13.06 -9.21
N ASP A 49 1.07 14.27 -8.67
CA ASP A 49 1.14 15.51 -9.45
C ASP A 49 2.41 15.60 -10.31
N ALA A 50 3.52 15.03 -9.81
CA ALA A 50 4.76 14.88 -10.59
C ALA A 50 4.68 13.80 -11.68
N GLY A 51 3.56 13.08 -11.77
CA GLY A 51 3.29 12.06 -12.78
C GLY A 51 3.69 10.64 -12.38
N ILE A 52 3.89 10.36 -11.10
CA ILE A 52 4.02 8.98 -10.60
C ILE A 52 2.65 8.29 -10.71
N THR A 53 2.66 7.06 -11.23
CA THR A 53 1.46 6.24 -11.41
C THR A 53 1.60 4.84 -10.82
N PHE A 54 2.59 4.61 -9.95
CA PHE A 54 2.82 3.33 -9.31
C PHE A 54 3.03 3.52 -7.81
N LEU A 55 2.14 2.91 -7.01
CA LEU A 55 2.17 2.92 -5.54
C LEU A 55 2.36 1.49 -5.05
N ASP A 56 3.32 1.28 -4.15
CA ASP A 56 3.63 -0.03 -3.59
C ASP A 56 3.35 -0.05 -2.09
N THR A 57 2.38 -0.86 -1.67
CA THR A 57 1.96 -1.07 -0.28
C THR A 57 2.00 -2.55 0.10
N ALA A 58 1.52 -2.93 1.29
CA ALA A 58 1.31 -4.30 1.73
C ALA A 58 0.32 -4.36 2.91
N ASP A 59 -0.35 -5.51 3.06
CA ASP A 59 -1.26 -5.80 4.16
C ASP A 59 -0.62 -5.63 5.55
N ILE A 60 0.66 -6.04 5.66
CA ILE A 60 1.43 -6.05 6.91
C ILE A 60 1.95 -4.68 7.34
N TYR A 61 1.88 -3.66 6.49
CA TYR A 61 2.38 -2.32 6.81
C TYR A 61 1.42 -1.61 7.77
N ALA A 62 1.57 -1.88 9.06
CA ALA A 62 0.69 -1.42 10.11
C ALA A 62 1.47 -1.11 11.40
N PRO A 63 0.99 -0.20 12.25
CA PRO A 63 1.65 0.12 13.51
C PRO A 63 1.65 -1.07 14.48
N THR A 64 0.59 -1.88 14.49
CA THR A 64 0.39 -3.01 15.38
C THR A 64 -0.17 -4.22 14.65
N TRP A 65 -0.08 -5.40 15.25
CA TRP A 65 -0.55 -6.66 14.67
C TRP A 65 -2.06 -6.70 14.34
N ASP A 66 -2.87 -5.97 15.10
CA ASP A 66 -4.32 -5.88 14.95
C ASP A 66 -4.78 -4.76 13.98
N ALA A 67 -3.81 -4.03 13.41
CA ALA A 67 -4.07 -2.96 12.46
C ALA A 67 -3.63 -3.30 11.03
N MET A 68 -3.56 -4.58 10.67
CA MET A 68 -3.22 -5.01 9.31
C MET A 68 -4.18 -4.38 8.29
N GLY A 69 -3.65 -3.93 7.16
CA GLY A 69 -4.40 -3.15 6.17
C GLY A 69 -4.29 -1.62 6.35
N HIS A 70 -3.79 -1.14 7.49
CA HIS A 70 -3.69 0.28 7.80
C HIS A 70 -3.02 1.12 6.70
N ASN A 71 -1.91 0.64 6.12
CA ASN A 71 -1.22 1.35 5.05
C ASN A 71 -2.02 1.34 3.73
N GLU A 72 -2.74 0.26 3.47
CA GLU A 72 -3.62 0.13 2.30
C GLU A 72 -4.78 1.12 2.39
N GLU A 73 -5.45 1.22 3.53
CA GLU A 73 -6.50 2.23 3.78
C GLU A 73 -5.97 3.65 3.61
N PHE A 74 -4.73 3.87 4.03
CA PHE A 74 -4.06 5.15 3.88
C PHE A 74 -3.77 5.51 2.42
N VAL A 75 -3.32 4.55 1.61
CA VAL A 75 -3.11 4.72 0.17
C VAL A 75 -4.44 4.97 -0.54
N ALA A 76 -5.50 4.25 -0.15
CA ALA A 76 -6.85 4.45 -0.67
C ALA A 76 -7.34 5.88 -0.39
N GLU A 77 -7.17 6.37 0.84
CA GLU A 77 -7.55 7.73 1.23
C GLU A 77 -6.74 8.79 0.47
N ALA A 78 -5.45 8.58 0.29
CA ALA A 78 -4.62 9.47 -0.51
C ALA A 78 -5.12 9.59 -1.96
N LEU A 79 -5.48 8.47 -2.60
CA LEU A 79 -6.06 8.50 -3.95
C LEU A 79 -7.45 9.12 -3.98
N ARG A 80 -8.27 8.84 -3.00
CA ARG A 80 -9.64 9.40 -2.90
C ARG A 80 -9.60 10.92 -2.83
N THR A 81 -8.71 11.47 -1.99
CA THR A 81 -8.58 12.91 -1.72
C THR A 81 -7.72 13.67 -2.71
N TRP A 82 -6.96 12.95 -3.56
CA TRP A 82 -6.18 13.60 -4.60
C TRP A 82 -7.07 14.33 -5.61
N SER A 83 -6.67 15.56 -6.00
CA SER A 83 -7.41 16.42 -6.94
C SER A 83 -7.29 16.00 -8.41
N GLY A 84 -6.53 14.94 -8.72
CA GLY A 84 -6.38 14.42 -10.07
C GLY A 84 -7.72 14.00 -10.70
N SER A 85 -7.82 14.15 -12.03
CA SER A 85 -9.01 13.74 -12.76
C SER A 85 -9.27 12.23 -12.65
N LYS A 86 -10.47 11.80 -13.00
CA LYS A 86 -10.81 10.37 -13.02
C LYS A 86 -9.84 9.57 -13.90
N GLU A 87 -9.50 10.08 -15.09
CA GLU A 87 -8.58 9.44 -16.03
C GLU A 87 -7.15 9.34 -15.45
N GLN A 88 -6.73 10.32 -14.64
CA GLN A 88 -5.46 10.27 -13.94
C GLN A 88 -5.48 9.21 -12.84
N LYS A 89 -6.55 9.15 -12.04
CA LYS A 89 -6.73 8.13 -11.00
C LYS A 89 -6.79 6.72 -11.58
N ASP A 90 -7.51 6.51 -12.67
CA ASP A 90 -7.64 5.22 -13.36
C ASP A 90 -6.31 4.68 -13.92
N ARG A 91 -5.30 5.53 -14.10
CA ARG A 91 -3.95 5.14 -14.52
C ARG A 91 -3.03 4.76 -13.37
N VAL A 92 -3.39 5.07 -12.16
CA VAL A 92 -2.58 4.68 -10.99
C VAL A 92 -2.68 3.17 -10.79
N VAL A 93 -1.54 2.52 -10.70
CA VAL A 93 -1.41 1.10 -10.40
C VAL A 93 -1.04 0.96 -8.94
N ILE A 94 -1.84 0.23 -8.19
CA ILE A 94 -1.54 -0.12 -6.80
C ILE A 94 -1.02 -1.56 -6.76
N ALA A 95 0.20 -1.72 -6.24
CA ALA A 95 0.75 -3.00 -5.87
C ALA A 95 0.59 -3.22 -4.38
N THR A 96 0.05 -4.38 -3.99
CA THR A 96 0.02 -4.80 -2.59
C THR A 96 0.58 -6.20 -2.43
N LYS A 97 0.79 -6.65 -1.19
CA LYS A 97 1.47 -7.89 -0.88
C LYS A 97 0.80 -8.57 0.31
N GLY A 98 0.82 -9.91 0.30
CA GLY A 98 0.44 -10.74 1.45
C GLY A 98 1.37 -11.93 1.60
N GLY A 99 1.26 -12.65 2.71
CA GLY A 99 2.07 -13.84 2.99
C GLY A 99 2.98 -13.70 4.21
N ILE A 100 3.33 -12.49 4.64
CA ILE A 100 3.87 -12.26 5.99
C ILE A 100 2.70 -12.23 6.95
N THR A 101 2.81 -12.94 8.07
CA THR A 101 1.81 -12.94 9.15
C THR A 101 2.31 -12.15 10.34
N ARG A 102 1.36 -11.58 11.08
CA ARG A 102 1.63 -10.88 12.33
C ARG A 102 0.47 -11.13 13.28
N SER A 103 0.75 -11.53 14.50
CA SER A 103 -0.26 -11.91 15.47
C SER A 103 0.00 -11.29 16.83
N GLU A 104 -0.90 -11.52 17.78
CA GLU A 104 -0.84 -10.97 19.13
C GLU A 104 0.57 -11.05 19.73
N GLY A 105 0.99 -9.97 20.39
CA GLY A 105 2.34 -9.82 20.91
C GLY A 105 3.43 -9.52 19.87
N GLU A 106 3.02 -9.06 18.68
CA GLU A 106 3.93 -8.74 17.58
C GLU A 106 4.74 -9.94 17.08
N VAL A 107 4.11 -11.13 17.08
CA VAL A 107 4.74 -12.35 16.59
C VAL A 107 4.68 -12.38 15.07
N TRP A 108 5.84 -12.35 14.44
CA TRP A 108 6.01 -12.36 13.00
C TRP A 108 6.20 -13.77 12.46
N GLY A 109 5.52 -14.07 11.36
CA GLY A 109 5.59 -15.37 10.68
C GLY A 109 5.37 -15.24 9.18
N ARG A 110 5.12 -16.38 8.55
CA ARG A 110 4.82 -16.48 7.11
C ARG A 110 3.78 -17.56 6.89
N ASN A 111 2.87 -17.31 5.96
CA ASN A 111 1.89 -18.29 5.53
C ASN A 111 1.67 -18.15 4.02
N GLY A 112 2.12 -19.13 3.25
CA GLY A 112 1.93 -19.23 1.81
C GLY A 112 0.83 -20.20 1.40
N SER A 113 -0.03 -20.66 2.33
CA SER A 113 -1.16 -21.51 1.97
C SER A 113 -2.17 -20.76 1.11
N LEU A 114 -2.80 -21.46 0.17
CA LEU A 114 -3.79 -20.85 -0.72
C LEU A 114 -4.91 -20.15 0.04
N ASP A 115 -5.46 -20.81 1.06
CA ASP A 115 -6.58 -20.26 1.85
C ASP A 115 -6.18 -18.95 2.55
N TYR A 116 -4.97 -18.88 3.12
CA TYR A 116 -4.47 -17.65 3.72
C TYR A 116 -4.27 -16.54 2.70
N LEU A 117 -3.65 -16.86 1.55
CA LEU A 117 -3.37 -15.86 0.51
C LEU A 117 -4.65 -15.31 -0.11
N LEU A 118 -5.68 -16.15 -0.30
CA LEU A 118 -7.00 -15.69 -0.74
C LEU A 118 -7.65 -14.76 0.29
N ALA A 119 -7.67 -15.13 1.57
CA ALA A 119 -8.22 -14.30 2.64
C ALA A 119 -7.45 -12.97 2.78
N ALA A 120 -6.11 -13.00 2.68
CA ALA A 120 -5.29 -11.78 2.69
C ALA A 120 -5.60 -10.87 1.50
N THR A 121 -5.80 -11.46 0.29
CA THR A 121 -6.16 -10.71 -0.90
C THR A 121 -7.53 -10.04 -0.75
N GLU A 122 -8.53 -10.75 -0.23
CA GLU A 122 -9.87 -10.18 0.04
C GLU A 122 -9.80 -9.04 1.07
N SER A 123 -9.00 -9.21 2.12
CA SER A 123 -8.79 -8.17 3.13
C SER A 123 -8.12 -6.93 2.52
N SER A 124 -7.10 -7.11 1.68
CA SER A 124 -6.44 -6.02 0.95
C SER A 124 -7.40 -5.29 0.01
N MET A 125 -8.24 -6.01 -0.73
CA MET A 125 -9.27 -5.38 -1.58
C MET A 125 -10.23 -4.52 -0.77
N LYS A 126 -10.65 -4.99 0.40
CA LYS A 126 -11.51 -4.26 1.32
C LYS A 126 -10.82 -2.99 1.85
N ALA A 127 -9.56 -3.10 2.30
CA ALA A 127 -8.79 -1.97 2.82
C ALA A 127 -8.53 -0.91 1.75
N LEU A 128 -8.23 -1.33 0.52
CA LEU A 128 -8.04 -0.46 -0.64
C LEU A 128 -9.34 0.10 -1.21
N GLY A 129 -10.50 -0.45 -0.83
CA GLY A 129 -11.81 -0.06 -1.38
C GLY A 129 -11.97 -0.37 -2.87
N VAL A 130 -11.38 -1.47 -3.34
CA VAL A 130 -11.38 -1.88 -4.74
C VAL A 130 -11.99 -3.27 -4.92
N ASP A 131 -12.52 -3.54 -6.09
CA ASP A 131 -13.04 -4.86 -6.50
C ASP A 131 -11.99 -5.71 -7.25
N LYS A 132 -10.81 -5.12 -7.52
CA LYS A 132 -9.70 -5.75 -8.20
C LYS A 132 -8.37 -5.14 -7.79
N ILE A 133 -7.38 -6.00 -7.51
CA ILE A 133 -5.99 -5.59 -7.29
C ILE A 133 -5.24 -5.59 -8.63
N ASP A 134 -4.53 -4.50 -8.92
CA ASP A 134 -3.75 -4.37 -10.16
C ASP A 134 -2.52 -5.28 -10.17
N LEU A 135 -1.79 -5.32 -9.05
CA LEU A 135 -0.63 -6.18 -8.86
C LEU A 135 -0.60 -6.71 -7.42
N TRP A 136 -0.69 -8.02 -7.29
CA TRP A 136 -0.52 -8.69 -6.01
C TRP A 136 0.81 -9.44 -5.96
N GLN A 137 1.52 -9.37 -4.84
CA GLN A 137 2.84 -9.95 -4.66
C GLN A 137 2.86 -10.87 -3.45
N HIS A 138 3.52 -12.02 -3.57
CA HIS A 138 3.85 -12.83 -2.40
C HIS A 138 5.00 -12.15 -1.63
N HIS A 139 4.71 -11.73 -0.41
CA HIS A 139 5.60 -10.92 0.41
C HIS A 139 6.62 -11.78 1.14
N ARG A 140 7.67 -12.14 0.47
CA ARG A 140 8.75 -13.08 0.85
C ARG A 140 8.34 -14.57 0.78
N LEU A 141 9.27 -15.37 0.38
CA LEU A 141 9.23 -16.83 0.38
C LEU A 141 9.80 -17.42 1.68
#